data_63f12d43f9411f5e136e0f19d4bc49f3
#
_entry.id   63f12d43f9411f5e136e0f19d4bc49f3
#
_cell.length_a   1.000
_cell.length_b   1.000
_cell.length_c   1.000
_cell.angle_alpha   90.00
_cell.angle_beta   90.00
_cell.angle_gamma   90.00
#
_symmetry.space_group_name_H-M   'P 1'
#
loop_
_entity.id
_entity.type
_entity.pdbx_description
1 polymer ?
#
loop_
_entity_poly.entity_id
_entity_poly.type
_entity_poly.pdbx_seq_one_letter_code
_entity_poly.pdbx_strand_id
1 'polypeptide(L)'
;MEKIKENTTFKEGDVVVYGSQGICRITGTEKMRVGGKSTVYFILNPVYRKNSKIFVPSDNEKLMEKMHSVIEKDEIDELIRNAAEDTSEWVENDAERKDFFKSALASGDRGKIINVIKTIRLHKTEREESGKRLHQSDEAFLKAAEALIYEEFAVVLGIEPVKVLDYIMDEISKL
;
A
#
# COMPACT_ATOMS: atom_id res chain seq x y z
N MET A 1 -5.56 5.23 25.35
CA MET A 1 -5.06 3.84 25.27
C MET A 1 -3.81 3.86 24.42
N GLU A 2 -2.66 3.75 25.05
CA GLU A 2 -1.38 3.62 24.34
C GLU A 2 -1.39 2.31 23.53
N LYS A 3 -1.25 2.45 22.20
CA LYS A 3 -0.92 1.30 21.35
C LYS A 3 0.45 0.79 21.79
N ILE A 4 0.48 -0.38 22.38
CA ILE A 4 1.71 -1.12 22.65
C ILE A 4 2.47 -1.20 21.32
N LYS A 5 3.64 -0.58 21.26
CA LYS A 5 4.61 -0.78 20.17
C LYS A 5 5.00 -2.25 20.23
N GLU A 6 4.41 -3.08 19.38
CA GLU A 6 4.94 -4.40 19.12
C GLU A 6 6.35 -4.20 18.58
N ASN A 7 7.31 -4.60 19.37
CA ASN A 7 8.72 -4.61 18.99
C ASN A 7 8.93 -5.77 17.99
N THR A 8 8.40 -5.60 16.80
CA THR A 8 8.49 -6.61 15.74
C THR A 8 9.93 -6.64 15.26
N THR A 9 10.66 -7.65 15.71
CA THR A 9 12.03 -7.89 15.26
C THR A 9 12.01 -8.49 13.87
N PHE A 10 12.21 -7.65 12.85
CA PHE A 10 12.33 -8.09 11.46
C PHE A 10 13.60 -8.92 11.24
N LYS A 11 13.50 -9.93 10.39
CA LYS A 11 14.61 -10.83 10.05
C LYS A 11 14.67 -11.11 8.56
N GLU A 12 15.79 -11.65 8.13
CA GLU A 12 15.97 -12.14 6.75
C GLU A 12 14.87 -13.14 6.38
N GLY A 13 14.30 -12.99 5.18
CA GLY A 13 13.18 -13.78 4.67
C GLY A 13 11.81 -13.16 4.91
N ASP A 14 11.67 -12.23 5.87
CA ASP A 14 10.40 -11.57 6.12
C ASP A 14 9.96 -10.74 4.91
N VAL A 15 8.64 -10.71 4.69
CA VAL A 15 7.99 -9.81 3.74
C VAL A 15 7.36 -8.67 4.52
N VAL A 16 7.64 -7.45 4.09
CA VAL A 16 7.23 -6.21 4.75
C VAL A 16 6.65 -5.21 3.75
N VAL A 17 5.82 -4.30 4.23
CA VAL A 17 5.44 -3.09 3.51
C VAL A 17 6.42 -1.99 3.91
N TYR A 18 7.07 -1.34 2.96
CA TYR A 18 8.00 -0.25 3.22
C TYR A 18 7.53 1.05 2.57
N GLY A 19 6.72 1.81 3.28
CA GLY A 19 6.20 3.09 2.83
C GLY A 19 5.63 3.05 1.41
N SER A 20 5.97 4.04 0.58
CA SER A 20 5.57 4.10 -0.82
C SER A 20 6.30 3.11 -1.74
N GLN A 21 7.30 2.40 -1.23
CA GLN A 21 7.99 1.34 -1.98
C GLN A 21 7.17 0.06 -2.10
N GLY A 22 6.11 -0.06 -1.30
CA GLY A 22 5.22 -1.22 -1.31
C GLY A 22 5.87 -2.46 -0.70
N ILE A 23 5.53 -3.62 -1.25
CA ILE A 23 5.96 -4.92 -0.75
C ILE A 23 7.43 -5.17 -1.05
N CYS A 24 8.19 -5.45 0.00
CA CYS A 24 9.61 -5.76 -0.05
C CYS A 24 9.91 -7.04 0.74
N ARG A 25 10.92 -7.79 0.31
CA ARG A 25 11.50 -8.89 1.06
C ARG A 25 12.79 -8.46 1.70
N ILE A 26 12.98 -8.76 2.97
CA ILE A 26 14.26 -8.60 3.66
C ILE A 26 15.18 -9.72 3.19
N THR A 27 16.24 -9.37 2.48
CA THR A 27 17.21 -10.34 1.94
C THR A 27 18.47 -10.46 2.78
N GLY A 28 18.58 -9.67 3.84
CA GLY A 28 19.68 -9.74 4.79
C GLY A 28 19.90 -8.41 5.51
N THR A 29 20.99 -8.38 6.25
CA THR A 29 21.52 -7.18 6.90
C THR A 29 22.98 -7.00 6.55
N GLU A 30 23.43 -5.75 6.45
CA GLU A 30 24.83 -5.41 6.19
C GLU A 30 25.29 -4.31 7.14
N LYS A 31 26.49 -4.47 7.69
CA LYS A 31 27.11 -3.43 8.50
C LYS A 31 27.94 -2.51 7.61
N MET A 32 27.51 -1.27 7.49
CA MET A 32 28.20 -0.26 6.67
C MET A 32 28.71 0.89 7.52
N ARG A 33 29.82 1.48 7.09
CA ARG A 33 30.39 2.67 7.71
C ARG A 33 30.14 3.88 6.82
N VAL A 34 29.28 4.77 7.29
CA VAL A 34 28.92 6.01 6.59
C VAL A 34 29.19 7.19 7.51
N GLY A 35 29.94 8.19 7.03
CA GLY A 35 30.26 9.38 7.81
C GLY A 35 31.03 9.10 9.12
N GLY A 36 31.84 8.04 9.17
CA GLY A 36 32.61 7.67 10.35
C GLY A 36 31.83 6.81 11.38
N LYS A 37 30.51 6.70 11.24
CA LYS A 37 29.65 5.86 12.09
C LYS A 37 29.39 4.51 11.43
N SER A 38 29.43 3.45 12.22
CA SER A 38 29.11 2.09 11.77
C SER A 38 27.70 1.75 12.16
N THR A 39 26.85 1.45 11.17
CA THR A 39 25.44 1.15 11.34
C THR A 39 25.05 -0.13 10.60
N VAL A 40 24.13 -0.91 11.16
CA VAL A 40 23.55 -2.08 10.49
C VAL A 40 22.37 -1.60 9.64
N TYR A 41 22.34 -2.06 8.39
CA TYR A 41 21.27 -1.77 7.44
C TYR A 41 20.49 -3.03 7.11
N PHE A 42 19.17 -2.96 7.09
CA PHE A 42 18.34 -3.96 6.44
C PHE A 42 18.42 -3.78 4.93
N ILE A 43 18.55 -4.89 4.20
CA ILE A 43 18.54 -4.90 2.74
C ILE A 43 17.16 -5.38 2.30
N LEU A 44 16.40 -4.48 1.69
CA LEU A 44 15.06 -4.76 1.17
C LEU A 44 15.11 -4.86 -0.35
N ASN A 45 14.48 -5.91 -0.88
CA ASN A 45 14.26 -6.06 -2.31
C ASN A 45 12.75 -5.98 -2.60
N PRO A 46 12.29 -4.98 -3.38
CA PRO A 46 10.90 -4.93 -3.82
C PRO A 46 10.50 -6.22 -4.55
N VAL A 47 9.38 -6.82 -4.16
CA VAL A 47 8.95 -8.13 -4.70
C VAL A 47 8.56 -8.05 -6.17
N TYR A 48 7.91 -6.96 -6.57
CA TYR A 48 7.37 -6.78 -7.92
C TYR A 48 8.21 -5.86 -8.81
N ARG A 49 9.30 -5.29 -8.27
CA ARG A 49 10.25 -4.45 -9.01
C ARG A 49 11.63 -5.08 -9.00
N LYS A 50 12.02 -5.64 -10.13
CA LYS A 50 13.32 -6.29 -10.28
C LYS A 50 14.47 -5.27 -10.24
N ASN A 51 15.64 -5.71 -9.77
CA ASN A 51 16.91 -4.97 -9.77
C ASN A 51 16.95 -3.71 -8.88
N SER A 52 16.08 -3.61 -7.90
CA SER A 52 16.10 -2.55 -6.89
C SER A 52 16.51 -3.11 -5.53
N LYS A 53 17.37 -2.38 -4.83
CA LYS A 53 17.73 -2.64 -3.43
C LYS A 53 17.53 -1.36 -2.63
N ILE A 54 16.96 -1.51 -1.45
CA ILE A 54 16.75 -0.40 -0.51
C ILE A 54 17.51 -0.74 0.77
N PHE A 55 18.29 0.19 1.25
CA PHE A 55 19.06 0.05 2.48
C PHE A 55 18.42 0.90 3.58
N VAL A 56 17.93 0.25 4.63
CA VAL A 56 17.24 0.91 5.75
C VAL A 56 18.12 0.82 7.00
N PRO A 57 18.67 1.95 7.49
CA PRO A 57 19.50 1.95 8.69
C PRO A 57 18.66 1.60 9.93
N SER A 58 19.09 0.60 10.67
CA SER A 58 18.36 0.08 11.84
C SER A 58 18.30 1.06 13.02
N ASP A 59 19.18 2.05 13.03
CA ASP A 59 19.24 3.10 14.06
C ASP A 59 18.50 4.39 13.69
N ASN A 60 17.77 4.41 12.57
CA ASN A 60 16.94 5.54 12.16
C ASN A 60 15.45 5.22 12.38
N GLU A 61 14.92 5.66 13.52
CA GLU A 61 13.52 5.39 13.90
C GLU A 61 12.52 5.82 12.82
N LYS A 62 12.69 7.00 12.22
CA LYS A 62 11.78 7.51 11.16
C LYS A 62 11.73 6.62 9.91
N LEU A 63 12.84 6.00 9.56
CA LEU A 63 12.90 5.08 8.42
C LEU A 63 12.41 3.69 8.83
N MET A 64 12.68 3.26 10.05
CA MET A 64 12.17 1.99 10.58
C MET A 64 10.64 2.02 10.79
N GLU A 65 10.07 3.16 11.17
CA GLU A 65 8.61 3.34 11.28
C GLU A 65 7.85 3.19 9.96
N LYS A 66 8.53 3.29 8.83
CA LYS A 66 7.94 3.03 7.50
C LYS A 66 7.86 1.54 7.16
N MET A 67 8.50 0.69 7.95
CA MET A 67 8.53 -0.75 7.75
C MET A 67 7.44 -1.41 8.62
N HIS A 68 6.48 -2.05 7.97
CA HIS A 68 5.37 -2.72 8.64
C HIS A 68 5.24 -4.16 8.16
N SER A 69 4.74 -5.02 9.03
CA SER A 69 4.34 -6.37 8.63
C SER A 69 3.18 -6.32 7.62
N VAL A 70 3.11 -7.31 6.74
CA VAL A 70 1.92 -7.54 5.92
C VAL A 70 0.74 -7.92 6.82
N ILE A 71 -0.46 -7.66 6.34
CA ILE A 71 -1.69 -8.02 7.06
C ILE A 71 -2.02 -9.51 6.88
N GLU A 72 -2.93 -10.01 7.72
CA GLU A 72 -3.46 -11.36 7.60
C GLU A 72 -4.66 -11.40 6.63
N LYS A 73 -4.99 -12.60 6.15
CA LYS A 73 -6.12 -12.79 5.21
C LYS A 73 -7.45 -12.29 5.79
N ASP A 74 -7.72 -12.54 7.06
CA ASP A 74 -8.97 -12.13 7.71
C ASP A 74 -9.10 -10.60 7.78
N GLU A 75 -7.97 -9.89 7.92
CA GLU A 75 -7.94 -8.42 7.86
C GLU A 75 -8.22 -7.91 6.43
N ILE A 76 -7.78 -8.64 5.39
CA ILE A 76 -8.13 -8.32 3.99
C ILE A 76 -9.65 -8.40 3.81
N ASP A 77 -10.26 -9.49 4.26
CA ASP A 77 -11.70 -9.72 4.12
C ASP A 77 -12.51 -8.66 4.90
N GLU A 78 -12.03 -8.23 6.07
CA GLU A 78 -12.61 -7.12 6.84
C GLU A 78 -12.49 -5.77 6.11
N LEU A 79 -11.32 -5.46 5.54
CA LEU A 79 -11.11 -4.24 4.78
C LEU A 79 -12.01 -4.16 3.55
N ILE A 80 -12.21 -5.28 2.84
CA ILE A 80 -13.10 -5.36 1.67
C ILE A 80 -14.55 -5.09 2.11
N ARG A 81 -15.00 -5.70 3.20
CA ARG A 81 -16.35 -5.52 3.75
C ARG A 81 -16.60 -4.07 4.16
N ASN A 82 -15.67 -3.47 4.91
CA ASN A 82 -15.76 -2.07 5.32
C ASN A 82 -15.79 -1.12 4.11
N ALA A 83 -14.99 -1.40 3.09
CA ALA A 83 -14.99 -0.62 1.86
C ALA A 83 -16.29 -0.76 1.06
N ALA A 84 -16.95 -1.93 1.09
CA ALA A 84 -18.24 -2.11 0.44
C ALA A 84 -19.35 -1.26 1.07
N GLU A 85 -19.31 -1.10 2.39
CA GLU A 85 -20.28 -0.30 3.16
C GLU A 85 -19.99 1.22 3.12
N ASP A 86 -18.76 1.62 2.83
CA ASP A 86 -18.35 3.03 2.80
C ASP A 86 -19.05 3.78 1.66
N THR A 87 -19.56 4.98 1.97
CA THR A 87 -20.28 5.86 1.05
C THR A 87 -19.50 7.11 0.66
N SER A 88 -18.16 7.00 0.60
CA SER A 88 -17.29 8.12 0.22
C SER A 88 -17.72 8.76 -1.10
N GLU A 89 -17.82 10.09 -1.10
CA GLU A 89 -18.24 10.87 -2.26
C GLU A 89 -17.04 11.42 -3.04
N TRP A 90 -17.28 11.71 -4.33
CA TRP A 90 -16.29 12.36 -5.18
C TRP A 90 -16.09 13.82 -4.77
N VAL A 91 -14.84 14.24 -4.60
CA VAL A 91 -14.47 15.64 -4.34
C VAL A 91 -14.30 16.37 -5.67
N GLU A 92 -15.20 17.31 -5.97
CA GLU A 92 -15.21 18.04 -7.25
C GLU A 92 -14.01 18.98 -7.40
N ASN A 93 -13.59 19.65 -6.31
CA ASN A 93 -12.43 20.54 -6.35
C ASN A 93 -11.15 19.74 -6.61
N ASP A 94 -10.48 20.03 -7.73
CA ASP A 94 -9.29 19.29 -8.18
C ASP A 94 -8.12 19.39 -7.19
N ALA A 95 -7.88 20.55 -6.60
CA ALA A 95 -6.79 20.76 -5.67
C ALA A 95 -7.04 20.01 -4.34
N GLU A 96 -8.23 20.14 -3.78
CA GLU A 96 -8.64 19.44 -2.55
C GLU A 96 -8.62 17.92 -2.75
N ARG A 97 -9.08 17.43 -3.89
CA ARG A 97 -9.09 16.01 -4.23
C ARG A 97 -7.67 15.45 -4.31
N LYS A 98 -6.76 16.15 -4.99
CA LYS A 98 -5.35 15.74 -5.09
C LYS A 98 -4.66 15.71 -3.72
N ASP A 99 -4.91 16.69 -2.88
CA ASP A 99 -4.35 16.73 -1.53
C ASP A 99 -4.91 15.60 -0.66
N PHE A 100 -6.19 15.31 -0.78
CA PHE A 100 -6.81 14.17 -0.11
C PHE A 100 -6.20 12.84 -0.55
N PHE A 101 -6.04 12.60 -1.86
CA PHE A 101 -5.44 11.37 -2.38
C PHE A 101 -3.98 11.23 -1.96
N LYS A 102 -3.18 12.29 -2.05
CA LYS A 102 -1.79 12.30 -1.57
C LYS A 102 -1.70 11.94 -0.09
N SER A 103 -2.55 12.56 0.74
CA SER A 103 -2.58 12.31 2.17
C SER A 103 -2.96 10.87 2.49
N ALA A 104 -3.95 10.31 1.80
CA ALA A 104 -4.39 8.94 1.97
C ALA A 104 -3.27 7.95 1.62
N LEU A 105 -2.60 8.12 0.47
CA LEU A 105 -1.50 7.24 0.06
C LEU A 105 -0.29 7.35 0.99
N ALA A 106 0.03 8.55 1.46
CA ALA A 106 1.15 8.79 2.38
C ALA A 106 0.89 8.25 3.79
N SER A 107 -0.37 8.12 4.21
CA SER A 107 -0.73 7.65 5.55
C SER A 107 -0.40 6.18 5.80
N GLY A 108 -0.30 5.35 4.74
CA GLY A 108 -0.18 3.90 4.84
C GLY A 108 -1.44 3.20 5.39
N ASP A 109 -2.52 3.95 5.62
CA ASP A 109 -3.81 3.43 6.06
C ASP A 109 -4.51 2.71 4.90
N ARG A 110 -4.59 1.39 4.98
CA ARG A 110 -5.15 0.55 3.92
C ARG A 110 -6.61 0.85 3.62
N GLY A 111 -7.40 1.12 4.66
CA GLY A 111 -8.80 1.49 4.50
C GLY A 111 -8.96 2.78 3.70
N LYS A 112 -8.19 3.82 4.01
CA LYS A 112 -8.17 5.08 3.25
C LYS A 112 -7.72 4.87 1.79
N ILE A 113 -6.70 4.05 1.57
CA ILE A 113 -6.20 3.77 0.22
C ILE A 113 -7.25 3.00 -0.60
N ILE A 114 -7.93 2.02 -0.01
CA ILE A 114 -9.01 1.28 -0.67
C ILE A 114 -10.16 2.21 -1.03
N ASN A 115 -10.51 3.17 -0.15
CA ASN A 115 -11.55 4.15 -0.43
C ASN A 115 -11.16 5.08 -1.60
N VAL A 116 -9.88 5.46 -1.71
CA VAL A 116 -9.38 6.18 -2.90
C VAL A 116 -9.60 5.36 -4.17
N ILE A 117 -9.23 4.08 -4.16
CA ILE A 117 -9.42 3.17 -5.30
C ILE A 117 -10.92 3.12 -5.68
N LYS A 118 -11.79 2.86 -4.70
CA LYS A 118 -13.23 2.77 -4.91
C LYS A 118 -13.80 4.05 -5.51
N THR A 119 -13.49 5.19 -4.89
CA THR A 119 -14.00 6.51 -5.32
C THR A 119 -13.57 6.84 -6.75
N ILE A 120 -12.30 6.63 -7.09
CA ILE A 120 -11.81 6.90 -8.44
C ILE A 120 -12.43 5.93 -9.47
N ARG A 121 -12.57 4.64 -9.13
CA ARG A 121 -13.18 3.65 -10.04
C ARG A 121 -14.65 3.94 -10.32
N LEU A 122 -15.44 4.31 -9.30
CA LEU A 122 -16.82 4.71 -9.48
C LEU A 122 -16.92 5.92 -10.41
N HIS A 123 -16.15 6.98 -10.15
CA HIS A 123 -16.11 8.16 -10.98
C HIS A 123 -15.64 7.86 -12.41
N LYS A 124 -14.68 6.96 -12.57
CA LYS A 124 -14.23 6.51 -13.91
C LYS A 124 -15.37 5.87 -14.69
N THR A 125 -16.14 4.99 -14.08
CA THR A 125 -17.30 4.33 -14.71
C THR A 125 -18.33 5.36 -15.15
N GLU A 126 -18.72 6.31 -14.29
CA GLU A 126 -19.66 7.38 -14.62
C GLU A 126 -19.19 8.25 -15.79
N ARG A 127 -17.90 8.55 -15.84
CA ARG A 127 -17.32 9.32 -16.95
C ARG A 127 -17.32 8.52 -18.26
N GLU A 128 -16.96 7.24 -18.22
CA GLU A 128 -16.97 6.35 -19.40
C GLU A 128 -18.36 6.18 -19.97
N GLU A 129 -19.40 6.03 -19.13
CA GLU A 129 -20.81 6.01 -19.53
C GLU A 129 -21.24 7.31 -20.23
N SER A 130 -20.63 8.43 -19.84
CA SER A 130 -20.85 9.74 -20.47
C SER A 130 -19.92 10.01 -21.67
N GLY A 131 -19.17 9.01 -22.16
CA GLY A 131 -18.22 9.15 -23.25
C GLY A 131 -16.98 9.97 -22.93
N LYS A 132 -16.67 10.17 -21.63
CA LYS A 132 -15.55 10.96 -21.14
C LYS A 132 -14.47 10.04 -20.53
N ARG A 133 -13.22 10.49 -20.53
CA ARG A 133 -12.11 9.80 -19.87
C ARG A 133 -11.85 10.38 -18.48
N LEU A 134 -11.27 9.57 -17.61
CA LEU A 134 -10.72 10.02 -16.34
C LEU A 134 -9.56 11.04 -16.59
N HIS A 135 -9.39 12.00 -15.68
CA HIS A 135 -8.24 12.89 -15.75
C HIS A 135 -6.93 12.11 -15.51
N GLN A 136 -5.88 12.49 -16.23
CA GLN A 136 -4.58 11.81 -16.15
C GLN A 136 -4.01 11.78 -14.72
N SER A 137 -4.22 12.85 -13.94
CA SER A 137 -3.80 12.91 -12.54
C SER A 137 -4.53 11.89 -11.66
N ASP A 138 -5.84 11.75 -11.85
CA ASP A 138 -6.66 10.81 -11.07
C ASP A 138 -6.32 9.36 -11.46
N GLU A 139 -6.03 9.12 -12.74
CA GLU A 139 -5.55 7.82 -13.21
C GLU A 139 -4.19 7.44 -12.62
N ALA A 140 -3.28 8.42 -12.44
CA ALA A 140 -2.00 8.20 -11.78
C ALA A 140 -2.17 7.84 -10.29
N PHE A 141 -3.10 8.52 -9.58
CA PHE A 141 -3.43 8.16 -8.19
C PHE A 141 -4.05 6.77 -8.08
N LEU A 142 -4.96 6.42 -8.99
CA LEU A 142 -5.55 5.08 -9.03
C LEU A 142 -4.46 4.00 -9.17
N LYS A 143 -3.57 4.14 -10.14
CA LYS A 143 -2.47 3.18 -10.34
C LYS A 143 -1.56 3.06 -9.13
N ALA A 144 -1.22 4.19 -8.49
CA ALA A 144 -0.38 4.19 -7.29
C ALA A 144 -1.08 3.51 -6.11
N ALA A 145 -2.36 3.80 -5.89
CA ALA A 145 -3.16 3.19 -4.82
C ALA A 145 -3.35 1.68 -5.04
N GLU A 146 -3.67 1.28 -6.27
CA GLU A 146 -3.81 -0.12 -6.65
C GLU A 146 -2.51 -0.90 -6.46
N ALA A 147 -1.36 -0.33 -6.85
CA ALA A 147 -0.08 -0.99 -6.65
C ALA A 147 0.19 -1.26 -5.16
N LEU A 148 -0.09 -0.29 -4.28
CA LEU A 148 0.11 -0.46 -2.84
C LEU A 148 -0.76 -1.58 -2.24
N ILE A 149 -2.03 -1.64 -2.61
CA ILE A 149 -2.99 -2.60 -2.05
C ILE A 149 -2.87 -3.97 -2.74
N TYR A 150 -2.83 -3.99 -4.07
CA TYR A 150 -2.87 -5.26 -4.82
C TYR A 150 -1.58 -6.05 -4.66
N GLU A 151 -0.43 -5.40 -4.57
CA GLU A 151 0.84 -6.09 -4.30
C GLU A 151 0.85 -6.75 -2.92
N GLU A 152 0.35 -6.08 -1.88
CA GLU A 152 0.24 -6.64 -0.54
C GLU A 152 -0.76 -7.79 -0.48
N PHE A 153 -1.97 -7.57 -0.98
CA PHE A 153 -3.02 -8.61 -1.00
C PHE A 153 -2.57 -9.84 -1.81
N ALA A 154 -1.91 -9.62 -2.94
CA ALA A 154 -1.39 -10.71 -3.78
C ALA A 154 -0.42 -11.61 -3.02
N VAL A 155 0.52 -11.03 -2.27
CA VAL A 155 1.48 -11.79 -1.46
C VAL A 155 0.79 -12.56 -0.35
N VAL A 156 -0.16 -11.94 0.36
CA VAL A 156 -0.89 -12.58 1.47
C VAL A 156 -1.81 -13.70 0.96
N LEU A 157 -2.50 -13.46 -0.15
CA LEU A 157 -3.44 -14.42 -0.75
C LEU A 157 -2.75 -15.51 -1.59
N GLY A 158 -1.47 -15.35 -1.91
CA GLY A 158 -0.73 -16.26 -2.79
C GLY A 158 -1.22 -16.25 -4.25
N ILE A 159 -1.67 -15.10 -4.74
CA ILE A 159 -2.17 -14.89 -6.10
C ILE A 159 -1.34 -13.83 -6.83
N GLU A 160 -1.53 -13.67 -8.13
CA GLU A 160 -0.93 -12.57 -8.89
C GLU A 160 -1.67 -11.24 -8.63
N PRO A 161 -0.97 -10.07 -8.62
CA PRO A 161 -1.61 -8.75 -8.40
C PRO A 161 -2.79 -8.47 -9.34
N VAL A 162 -2.72 -8.93 -10.59
CA VAL A 162 -3.79 -8.75 -11.59
C VAL A 162 -5.10 -9.47 -11.21
N LYS A 163 -5.04 -10.47 -10.31
CA LYS A 163 -6.19 -11.25 -9.85
C LYS A 163 -6.83 -10.68 -8.58
N VAL A 164 -6.19 -9.71 -7.95
CA VAL A 164 -6.68 -9.14 -6.68
C VAL A 164 -8.02 -8.44 -6.86
N LEU A 165 -8.20 -7.70 -7.95
CA LEU A 165 -9.49 -7.06 -8.22
C LEU A 165 -10.63 -8.08 -8.37
N ASP A 166 -10.39 -9.17 -9.10
CA ASP A 166 -11.37 -10.25 -9.26
C ASP A 166 -11.73 -10.86 -7.90
N TYR A 167 -10.72 -11.08 -7.04
CA TYR A 167 -10.92 -11.55 -5.67
C TYR A 167 -11.80 -10.59 -4.85
N ILE A 168 -11.48 -9.28 -4.87
CA ILE A 168 -12.26 -8.26 -4.16
C ILE A 168 -13.70 -8.25 -4.63
N MET A 169 -13.94 -8.30 -5.95
CA MET A 169 -15.30 -8.30 -6.51
C MET A 169 -16.07 -9.57 -6.14
N ASP A 170 -15.41 -10.72 -6.10
CA ASP A 170 -16.01 -11.97 -5.68
C ASP A 170 -16.41 -11.94 -4.19
N GLU A 171 -15.55 -11.41 -3.30
CA GLU A 171 -15.88 -11.26 -1.89
C GLU A 171 -17.04 -10.28 -1.66
N ILE A 172 -17.08 -9.15 -2.38
CA ILE A 172 -18.21 -8.21 -2.30
C ILE A 172 -19.52 -8.87 -2.75
N SER A 173 -19.48 -9.75 -3.77
CA SER A 173 -20.68 -10.42 -4.27
C SER A 173 -21.30 -11.42 -3.29
N LYS A 174 -20.57 -11.81 -2.25
CA LYS A 174 -21.02 -12.72 -1.19
C LYS A 174 -21.66 -11.99 0.01
N LEU A 175 -21.55 -10.65 0.06
CA LEU A 175 -22.15 -9.83 1.10
C LEU A 175 -23.64 -9.57 0.87
#